data_954787e448b57377e37ca832567b83f3
#
_entry.id   954787e448b57377e37ca832567b83f3
#
_cell.length_a   1.000
_cell.length_b   1.000
_cell.length_c   1.000
_cell.angle_alpha   90.00
_cell.angle_beta   90.00
_cell.angle_gamma   90.00
#
_symmetry.space_group_name_H-M   'P 1'
#
loop_
_entity.id
_entity.type
_entity.pdbx_description
1 polymer ?
#
loop_
_entity_poly.entity_id
_entity_poly.type
_entity_poly.pdbx_seq_one_letter_code
_entity_poly.pdbx_strand_id
1 'polypeptide(L)'
;MIKNNILIGKVVHKRLSPIRHKLAYSVFALMLDCDDFSNLSKKTNLLSYNKFNLFSIYDKDHGNGGPIKDFLGEIKNNVITKKPVVRFSMIAYPRVFGYVFNPITVYLGYNKEKQIELVIYEVNNTFGQRVIYVIPTALKTGEIIYQKCDKKLFISPFNDGDGEYTFHIRNNSSLFQIGINLHARGQPILIAHFTGEKLEYTNYNLLKSLTKNLFMTLKVILAIHYEALKLFFKGMSFKKKPEAPKLQICYIKNNDIN
;
A
#
# COMPACT_ATOMS: atom_id res chain seq x y z
N MET A 1 -14.48 9.87 14.54
CA MET A 1 -13.04 10.05 14.28
C MET A 1 -12.45 8.68 14.01
N ILE A 2 -11.64 8.51 12.96
CA ILE A 2 -10.88 7.29 12.72
C ILE A 2 -9.67 7.34 13.65
N LYS A 3 -9.35 6.23 14.33
CA LYS A 3 -8.21 6.18 15.26
C LYS A 3 -6.93 5.96 14.47
N ASN A 4 -5.91 6.82 14.67
CA ASN A 4 -4.57 6.58 14.16
C ASN A 4 -3.96 5.37 14.87
N ASN A 5 -3.30 4.47 14.12
CA ASN A 5 -2.67 3.27 14.65
C ASN A 5 -1.29 3.04 14.01
N ILE A 6 -0.45 2.34 14.72
CA ILE A 6 0.76 1.73 14.19
C ILE A 6 0.45 0.27 13.92
N LEU A 7 0.78 -0.22 12.72
CA LEU A 7 0.59 -1.60 12.32
C LEU A 7 1.94 -2.30 12.37
N ILE A 8 2.15 -3.20 13.33
CA ILE A 8 3.38 -4.00 13.41
C ILE A 8 3.07 -5.40 12.91
N GLY A 9 3.81 -5.87 11.92
CA GLY A 9 3.48 -7.14 11.33
C GLY A 9 4.54 -7.74 10.42
N LYS A 10 4.07 -8.64 9.56
CA LYS A 10 4.90 -9.35 8.59
C LYS A 10 4.34 -9.19 7.20
N VAL A 11 5.26 -9.01 6.25
CA VAL A 11 5.01 -9.17 4.83
C VAL A 11 5.54 -10.54 4.41
N VAL A 12 4.74 -11.25 3.61
CA VAL A 12 5.17 -12.48 2.95
C VAL A 12 4.93 -12.33 1.46
N HIS A 13 5.99 -12.52 0.68
CA HIS A 13 5.94 -12.63 -0.77
C HIS A 13 6.21 -14.07 -1.17
N LYS A 14 5.34 -14.66 -1.96
CA LYS A 14 5.50 -15.99 -2.49
C LYS A 14 5.37 -15.95 -4.01
N ARG A 15 6.48 -16.03 -4.72
CA ARG A 15 6.50 -16.24 -6.16
C ARG A 15 6.24 -17.73 -6.43
N LEU A 16 5.35 -18.05 -7.33
CA LEU A 16 4.95 -19.41 -7.71
C LEU A 16 5.51 -19.80 -9.07
N SER A 17 5.65 -18.84 -9.99
CA SER A 17 6.13 -19.03 -11.35
C SER A 17 6.96 -17.81 -11.79
N PRO A 18 7.97 -17.98 -12.69
CA PRO A 18 8.50 -19.25 -13.20
C PRO A 18 9.36 -20.00 -12.18
N ILE A 19 9.96 -19.32 -11.21
CA ILE A 19 10.79 -19.91 -10.15
C ILE A 19 10.12 -19.68 -8.81
N ARG A 20 9.89 -20.74 -8.06
CA ARG A 20 9.33 -20.65 -6.71
C ARG A 20 10.32 -19.98 -5.76
N HIS A 21 9.85 -18.92 -5.09
CA HIS A 21 10.63 -18.24 -4.08
C HIS A 21 9.71 -17.68 -3.00
N LYS A 22 10.13 -17.75 -1.74
CA LYS A 22 9.40 -17.20 -0.60
C LYS A 22 10.29 -16.26 0.18
N LEU A 23 9.80 -15.04 0.39
CA LEU A 23 10.43 -14.03 1.22
C LEU A 23 9.44 -13.62 2.32
N ALA A 24 9.90 -13.59 3.58
CA ALA A 24 9.09 -13.10 4.69
C ALA A 24 9.95 -12.19 5.57
N TYR A 25 9.41 -11.04 5.93
CA TYR A 25 10.11 -10.06 6.76
C TYR A 25 9.15 -9.25 7.61
N SER A 26 9.65 -8.76 8.74
CA SER A 26 8.88 -7.89 9.63
C SER A 26 8.91 -6.46 9.11
N VAL A 27 7.78 -5.78 9.23
CA VAL A 27 7.61 -4.38 8.85
C VAL A 27 6.69 -3.68 9.83
N PHE A 28 6.70 -2.36 9.80
CA PHE A 28 5.61 -1.57 10.36
C PHE A 28 5.07 -0.61 9.32
N ALA A 29 3.78 -0.33 9.42
CA ALA A 29 3.09 0.68 8.62
C ALA A 29 2.28 1.59 9.56
N LEU A 30 1.82 2.71 9.05
CA LEU A 30 0.94 3.61 9.77
C LEU A 30 -0.46 3.52 9.16
N MET A 31 -1.49 3.47 10.00
CA MET A 31 -2.88 3.68 9.62
C MET A 31 -3.31 5.02 10.16
N LEU A 32 -3.48 6.00 9.28
CA LEU A 32 -3.68 7.40 9.63
C LEU A 32 -5.01 7.92 9.07
N ASP A 33 -5.68 8.74 9.86
CA ASP A 33 -6.85 9.49 9.43
C ASP A 33 -6.39 10.65 8.52
N CYS A 34 -6.83 10.65 7.26
CA CYS A 34 -6.40 11.64 6.27
C CYS A 34 -6.88 13.06 6.59
N ASP A 35 -7.94 13.21 7.38
CA ASP A 35 -8.41 14.54 7.83
C ASP A 35 -7.60 15.09 9.01
N ASP A 36 -6.76 14.26 9.66
CA ASP A 36 -6.01 14.60 10.87
C ASP A 36 -4.49 14.82 10.61
N PHE A 37 -4.06 14.88 9.36
CA PHE A 37 -2.63 14.99 9.02
C PHE A 37 -1.96 16.24 9.60
N SER A 38 -2.66 17.37 9.64
CA SER A 38 -2.16 18.62 10.26
C SER A 38 -1.92 18.49 11.77
N ASN A 39 -2.55 17.51 12.42
CA ASN A 39 -2.46 17.30 13.87
C ASN A 39 -1.58 16.11 14.25
N LEU A 40 -0.93 15.42 13.30
CA LEU A 40 -0.07 14.27 13.60
C LEU A 40 1.04 14.65 14.58
N SER A 41 1.69 15.79 14.39
CA SER A 41 2.77 16.29 15.27
C SER A 41 2.29 16.75 16.64
N LYS A 42 0.99 16.98 16.84
CA LYS A 42 0.43 17.28 18.17
C LYS A 42 0.31 16.04 19.06
N LYS A 43 0.21 14.85 18.46
CA LYS A 43 0.07 13.57 19.17
C LYS A 43 1.41 12.87 19.38
N THR A 44 2.40 13.17 18.57
CA THR A 44 3.76 12.65 18.67
C THR A 44 4.76 13.63 18.05
N ASN A 45 5.89 13.85 18.71
CA ASN A 45 6.98 14.67 18.18
C ASN A 45 7.91 13.90 17.22
N LEU A 46 7.69 12.60 17.03
CA LEU A 46 8.53 11.73 16.19
C LEU A 46 8.02 11.59 14.75
N LEU A 47 6.75 11.94 14.47
CA LEU A 47 6.17 11.90 13.13
C LEU A 47 5.72 13.31 12.71
N SER A 48 6.09 13.70 11.50
CA SER A 48 5.68 14.97 10.89
C SER A 48 5.02 14.75 9.53
N TYR A 49 4.16 15.69 9.17
CA TYR A 49 3.55 15.77 7.84
C TYR A 49 4.24 16.88 7.03
N ASN A 50 4.70 16.54 5.83
CA ASN A 50 5.43 17.42 4.91
C ASN A 50 6.67 18.11 5.50
N LYS A 51 7.23 17.55 6.57
CA LYS A 51 8.46 18.04 7.22
C LYS A 51 9.36 16.86 7.53
N PHE A 52 10.69 17.10 7.51
CA PHE A 52 11.68 16.12 7.95
C PHE A 52 11.53 15.82 9.44
N ASN A 53 11.56 14.55 9.79
CA ASN A 53 11.57 14.04 11.16
C ASN A 53 12.10 12.60 11.16
N LEU A 54 12.14 11.97 12.33
CA LEU A 54 12.45 10.54 12.47
C LEU A 54 11.51 9.71 11.58
N PHE A 55 10.22 10.01 11.65
CA PHE A 55 9.22 9.52 10.69
C PHE A 55 8.55 10.70 9.99
N SER A 56 8.20 10.51 8.73
CA SER A 56 7.51 11.55 7.98
C SER A 56 6.54 10.94 6.96
N ILE A 57 5.44 11.64 6.72
CA ILE A 57 4.54 11.43 5.58
C ILE A 57 4.63 12.68 4.71
N TYR A 58 4.88 12.50 3.43
CA TYR A 58 4.92 13.59 2.46
C TYR A 58 3.88 13.36 1.36
N ASP A 59 3.18 14.41 0.98
CA ASP A 59 2.22 14.38 -0.12
C ASP A 59 2.83 13.85 -1.42
N LYS A 60 4.04 14.29 -1.75
CA LYS A 60 4.76 13.89 -2.97
C LYS A 60 5.00 12.38 -3.11
N ASP A 61 4.91 11.64 -2.01
CA ASP A 61 5.11 10.19 -2.01
C ASP A 61 3.82 9.43 -2.31
N HIS A 62 2.68 10.13 -2.37
CA HIS A 62 1.34 9.54 -2.44
C HIS A 62 0.47 10.18 -3.52
N GLY A 63 -0.60 9.47 -3.92
CA GLY A 63 -1.61 9.96 -4.84
C GLY A 63 -1.01 10.46 -6.16
N ASN A 64 -1.39 11.66 -6.55
CA ASN A 64 -0.88 12.36 -7.73
C ASN A 64 0.39 13.21 -7.44
N GLY A 65 0.91 13.16 -6.20
CA GLY A 65 2.07 13.94 -5.75
C GLY A 65 1.73 15.32 -5.20
N GLY A 66 0.49 15.75 -5.32
CA GLY A 66 -0.08 16.94 -4.69
C GLY A 66 -0.66 16.63 -3.30
N PRO A 67 -1.36 17.61 -2.68
CA PRO A 67 -1.96 17.40 -1.37
C PRO A 67 -2.89 16.18 -1.34
N ILE A 68 -2.64 15.24 -0.42
CA ILE A 68 -3.40 13.98 -0.32
C ILE A 68 -4.90 14.24 -0.17
N LYS A 69 -5.26 15.30 0.57
CA LYS A 69 -6.66 15.67 0.77
C LYS A 69 -7.36 16.06 -0.53
N ASP A 70 -6.68 16.82 -1.38
CA ASP A 70 -7.23 17.27 -2.67
C ASP A 70 -7.35 16.08 -3.64
N PHE A 71 -6.32 15.24 -3.69
CA PHE A 71 -6.35 13.98 -4.45
C PHE A 71 -7.53 13.08 -4.04
N LEU A 72 -7.74 12.87 -2.74
CA LEU A 72 -8.87 12.05 -2.25
C LEU A 72 -10.22 12.71 -2.52
N GLY A 73 -10.29 14.05 -2.48
CA GLY A 73 -11.46 14.84 -2.88
C GLY A 73 -11.80 14.64 -4.36
N GLU A 74 -10.80 14.70 -5.23
CA GLU A 74 -10.95 14.43 -6.67
C GLU A 74 -11.46 13.00 -6.92
N ILE A 75 -10.84 11.99 -6.30
CA ILE A 75 -11.29 10.59 -6.41
C ILE A 75 -12.75 10.45 -5.98
N LYS A 76 -13.10 11.04 -4.83
CA LYS A 76 -14.47 10.98 -4.30
C LYS A 76 -15.51 11.57 -5.26
N ASN A 77 -15.16 12.63 -5.98
CA ASN A 77 -16.05 13.28 -6.94
C ASN A 77 -16.21 12.49 -8.25
N ASN A 78 -15.23 11.65 -8.59
CA ASN A 78 -15.20 10.88 -9.83
C ASN A 78 -15.64 9.41 -9.68
N VAL A 79 -16.00 8.97 -8.46
CA VAL A 79 -16.42 7.59 -8.19
C VAL A 79 -17.85 7.54 -7.66
N ILE A 80 -18.62 6.58 -8.16
CA ILE A 80 -19.98 6.30 -7.65
C ILE A 80 -19.86 5.20 -6.60
N THR A 81 -20.32 5.48 -5.39
CA THR A 81 -20.40 4.55 -4.27
C THR A 81 -21.86 4.40 -3.81
N LYS A 82 -22.18 3.30 -3.13
CA LYS A 82 -23.55 3.02 -2.65
C LYS A 82 -24.01 4.07 -1.65
N LYS A 83 -23.11 4.49 -0.74
CA LYS A 83 -23.32 5.61 0.17
C LYS A 83 -22.15 6.60 0.04
N PRO A 84 -22.37 7.90 0.30
CA PRO A 84 -21.32 8.90 0.18
C PRO A 84 -20.14 8.61 1.10
N VAL A 85 -18.92 8.64 0.54
CA VAL A 85 -17.70 8.60 1.34
C VAL A 85 -17.50 9.95 2.03
N VAL A 86 -17.34 9.92 3.35
CA VAL A 86 -17.17 11.13 4.16
C VAL A 86 -15.78 11.28 4.76
N ARG A 87 -15.00 10.19 4.85
CA ARG A 87 -13.70 10.17 5.48
C ARG A 87 -12.80 9.08 4.92
N PHE A 88 -11.49 9.31 4.96
CA PHE A 88 -10.51 8.31 4.54
C PHE A 88 -9.51 7.99 5.65
N SER A 89 -9.07 6.72 5.72
CA SER A 89 -7.83 6.35 6.38
C SER A 89 -6.82 5.88 5.34
N MET A 90 -5.56 6.24 5.55
CA MET A 90 -4.42 5.82 4.72
C MET A 90 -3.58 4.80 5.48
N ILE A 91 -3.26 3.69 4.83
CA ILE A 91 -2.30 2.71 5.31
C ILE A 91 -1.06 2.81 4.42
N ALA A 92 0.07 3.26 5.00
CA ALA A 92 1.30 3.50 4.26
C ALA A 92 2.55 3.26 5.12
N TYR A 93 3.67 3.04 4.45
CA TYR A 93 4.98 3.03 5.10
C TYR A 93 5.48 4.48 5.21
N PRO A 94 5.82 4.97 6.42
CA PRO A 94 6.38 6.32 6.58
C PRO A 94 7.80 6.38 6.04
N ARG A 95 8.27 7.59 5.73
CA ARG A 95 9.70 7.83 5.63
C ARG A 95 10.35 7.60 6.99
N VAL A 96 11.52 6.97 6.98
CA VAL A 96 12.39 6.81 8.15
C VAL A 96 13.69 7.56 7.86
N PHE A 97 14.04 8.55 8.64
CA PHE A 97 15.18 9.45 8.38
C PHE A 97 15.20 10.00 6.93
N GLY A 98 14.03 10.34 6.40
CA GLY A 98 13.88 10.86 5.04
C GLY A 98 13.87 9.80 3.93
N TYR A 99 14.25 8.55 4.17
CA TYR A 99 14.16 7.46 3.20
C TYR A 99 12.75 6.86 3.19
N VAL A 100 12.21 6.61 1.99
CA VAL A 100 10.92 5.93 1.80
C VAL A 100 11.05 4.77 0.81
N PHE A 101 10.43 3.67 1.16
CA PHE A 101 10.11 2.57 0.24
C PHE A 101 8.66 2.15 0.51
N ASN A 102 7.76 2.59 -0.35
CA ASN A 102 6.32 2.41 -0.19
C ASN A 102 5.74 1.71 -1.43
N PRO A 103 5.84 0.37 -1.53
CA PRO A 103 5.39 -0.38 -2.71
C PRO A 103 3.88 -0.35 -2.87
N ILE A 104 3.15 -0.16 -1.78
CA ILE A 104 1.70 -0.04 -1.78
C ILE A 104 1.21 0.91 -0.69
N THR A 105 0.31 1.81 -1.05
CA THR A 105 -0.55 2.56 -0.13
C THR A 105 -1.99 2.11 -0.32
N VAL A 106 -2.72 1.94 0.77
CA VAL A 106 -4.15 1.62 0.75
C VAL A 106 -4.93 2.74 1.40
N TYR A 107 -5.97 3.22 0.73
CA TYR A 107 -6.91 4.16 1.34
C TYR A 107 -8.26 3.46 1.50
N LEU A 108 -8.84 3.58 2.69
CA LEU A 108 -10.18 3.09 3.01
C LEU A 108 -11.11 4.27 3.16
N GLY A 109 -12.08 4.36 2.27
CA GLY A 109 -13.12 5.40 2.27
C GLY A 109 -14.35 4.94 3.04
N TYR A 110 -14.74 5.70 4.07
CA TYR A 110 -15.83 5.36 4.97
C TYR A 110 -17.04 6.27 4.78
N ASN A 111 -18.25 5.70 4.90
CA ASN A 111 -19.49 6.44 5.02
C ASN A 111 -19.74 6.95 6.46
N LYS A 112 -20.87 7.61 6.70
CA LYS A 112 -21.26 8.13 8.02
C LYS A 112 -21.43 7.03 9.07
N GLU A 113 -21.83 5.83 8.67
CA GLU A 113 -22.02 4.65 9.52
C GLU A 113 -20.70 3.87 9.75
N LYS A 114 -19.55 4.42 9.31
CA LYS A 114 -18.22 3.80 9.39
C LYS A 114 -18.08 2.49 8.59
N GLN A 115 -18.91 2.30 7.59
CA GLN A 115 -18.77 1.20 6.62
C GLN A 115 -17.81 1.62 5.51
N ILE A 116 -17.03 0.67 4.99
CA ILE A 116 -16.11 0.92 3.88
C ILE A 116 -16.90 0.89 2.58
N GLU A 117 -16.92 2.01 1.86
CA GLU A 117 -17.61 2.18 0.58
C GLU A 117 -16.63 2.18 -0.60
N LEU A 118 -15.35 2.46 -0.31
CA LEU A 118 -14.33 2.63 -1.33
C LEU A 118 -12.98 2.13 -0.82
N VAL A 119 -12.26 1.37 -1.65
CA VAL A 119 -10.86 1.08 -1.41
C VAL A 119 -10.04 1.60 -2.60
N ILE A 120 -8.94 2.29 -2.29
CA ILE A 120 -7.98 2.77 -3.28
C ILE A 120 -6.66 2.05 -3.01
N TYR A 121 -6.14 1.36 -4.02
CA TYR A 121 -4.84 0.71 -3.99
C TYR A 121 -3.87 1.51 -4.85
N GLU A 122 -2.93 2.17 -4.23
CA GLU A 122 -1.83 2.86 -4.90
C GLU A 122 -0.64 1.93 -4.94
N VAL A 123 -0.29 1.43 -6.10
CA VAL A 123 0.81 0.47 -6.30
C VAL A 123 1.96 1.17 -7.00
N ASN A 124 3.13 1.11 -6.39
CA ASN A 124 4.36 1.71 -6.89
C ASN A 124 5.36 0.62 -7.31
N ASN A 125 6.04 0.82 -8.43
CA ASN A 125 7.19 -0.02 -8.79
C ASN A 125 8.51 0.68 -8.47
N THR A 126 9.62 -0.06 -8.57
CA THR A 126 10.97 0.48 -8.35
C THR A 126 11.45 1.41 -9.45
N PHE A 127 10.69 1.55 -10.54
CA PHE A 127 11.02 2.40 -11.69
C PHE A 127 10.37 3.79 -11.62
N GLY A 128 9.70 4.10 -10.50
CA GLY A 128 9.03 5.38 -10.28
C GLY A 128 7.70 5.53 -11.03
N GLN A 129 7.08 4.41 -11.42
CA GLN A 129 5.73 4.40 -11.97
C GLN A 129 4.73 4.04 -10.86
N ARG A 130 3.54 4.65 -10.95
CA ARG A 130 2.44 4.49 -10.00
C ARG A 130 1.15 4.19 -10.74
N VAL A 131 0.43 3.17 -10.29
CA VAL A 131 -0.94 2.90 -10.73
C VAL A 131 -1.86 2.88 -9.52
N ILE A 132 -2.96 3.59 -9.63
CA ILE A 132 -3.96 3.75 -8.58
C ILE A 132 -5.24 3.06 -9.04
N TYR A 133 -5.66 2.03 -8.33
CA TYR A 133 -6.91 1.31 -8.58
C TYR A 133 -7.96 1.82 -7.59
N VAL A 134 -9.04 2.36 -8.11
CA VAL A 134 -10.17 2.93 -7.35
C VAL A 134 -11.33 1.95 -7.47
N ILE A 135 -11.66 1.23 -6.39
CA ILE A 135 -12.63 0.13 -6.42
C ILE A 135 -13.69 0.34 -5.34
N PRO A 136 -14.94 0.68 -5.73
CA PRO A 136 -16.06 0.78 -4.81
C PRO A 136 -16.36 -0.56 -4.13
N THR A 137 -16.87 -0.50 -2.90
CA THR A 137 -17.35 -1.66 -2.14
C THR A 137 -18.51 -1.24 -1.23
N ALA A 138 -19.23 -2.19 -0.70
CA ALA A 138 -20.35 -1.92 0.22
C ALA A 138 -20.38 -3.01 1.29
N LEU A 139 -19.35 -3.08 2.11
CA LEU A 139 -19.23 -4.11 3.14
C LEU A 139 -19.24 -3.51 4.55
N LYS A 140 -19.79 -4.25 5.50
CA LYS A 140 -19.75 -3.91 6.93
C LYS A 140 -18.34 -4.02 7.47
N THR A 141 -18.04 -3.25 8.52
CA THR A 141 -16.77 -3.34 9.23
C THR A 141 -16.56 -4.75 9.79
N GLY A 142 -15.38 -5.33 9.52
CA GLY A 142 -15.02 -6.68 10.00
C GLY A 142 -15.21 -7.81 8.98
N GLU A 143 -15.95 -7.57 7.91
CA GLU A 143 -16.02 -8.50 6.79
C GLU A 143 -14.76 -8.44 5.93
N ILE A 144 -14.50 -9.51 5.17
CA ILE A 144 -13.38 -9.56 4.25
C ILE A 144 -13.85 -8.94 2.93
N ILE A 145 -13.13 -7.90 2.50
CA ILE A 145 -13.34 -7.26 1.19
C ILE A 145 -12.58 -8.07 0.15
N TYR A 146 -13.27 -8.57 -0.87
CA TYR A 146 -12.68 -9.20 -2.05
C TYR A 146 -12.91 -8.33 -3.27
N GLN A 147 -11.84 -8.00 -3.99
CA GLN A 147 -11.91 -7.17 -5.18
C GLN A 147 -10.95 -7.69 -6.23
N LYS A 148 -11.30 -7.50 -7.51
CA LYS A 148 -10.49 -7.90 -8.65
C LYS A 148 -10.34 -6.76 -9.63
N CYS A 149 -9.22 -6.72 -10.33
CA CYS A 149 -9.02 -5.82 -11.45
C CYS A 149 -7.88 -6.29 -12.36
N ASP A 150 -7.91 -5.84 -13.61
CA ASP A 150 -6.82 -6.04 -14.54
C ASP A 150 -5.54 -5.37 -14.05
N LYS A 151 -4.43 -6.06 -14.21
CA LYS A 151 -3.11 -5.51 -13.96
C LYS A 151 -2.74 -4.49 -15.03
N LYS A 152 -2.50 -3.23 -14.62
CA LYS A 152 -2.05 -2.15 -15.50
C LYS A 152 -0.59 -1.74 -15.25
N LEU A 153 -0.02 -2.12 -14.09
CA LEU A 153 1.35 -1.76 -13.72
C LEU A 153 2.35 -2.80 -14.22
N PHE A 154 3.39 -2.33 -14.88
CA PHE A 154 4.56 -3.14 -15.19
C PHE A 154 5.43 -3.30 -13.93
N ILE A 155 5.42 -4.49 -13.32
CA ILE A 155 6.12 -4.72 -12.04
C ILE A 155 7.48 -5.39 -12.23
N SER A 156 7.63 -6.20 -13.27
CA SER A 156 8.82 -7.03 -13.43
C SER A 156 9.15 -7.24 -14.91
N PRO A 157 10.43 -7.13 -15.30
CA PRO A 157 10.88 -7.46 -16.65
C PRO A 157 10.65 -8.92 -17.03
N PHE A 158 10.26 -9.76 -16.08
CA PHE A 158 10.02 -11.19 -16.28
C PHE A 158 8.55 -11.54 -16.51
N ASN A 159 7.66 -10.54 -16.54
CA ASN A 159 6.22 -10.78 -16.61
C ASN A 159 5.53 -9.77 -17.54
N ASP A 160 5.67 -9.98 -18.84
CA ASP A 160 5.17 -9.10 -19.92
C ASP A 160 3.71 -9.37 -20.30
N GLY A 161 2.98 -10.17 -19.54
CA GLY A 161 1.62 -10.58 -19.89
C GLY A 161 0.53 -9.83 -19.18
N ASP A 162 -0.64 -9.89 -19.77
CA ASP A 162 -1.90 -9.54 -19.13
C ASP A 162 -2.03 -10.31 -17.82
N GLY A 163 -2.54 -9.67 -16.80
CA GLY A 163 -2.73 -10.28 -15.51
C GLY A 163 -3.90 -9.68 -14.75
N GLU A 164 -4.39 -10.41 -13.78
CA GLU A 164 -5.45 -9.99 -12.89
C GLU A 164 -4.93 -9.91 -11.46
N TYR A 165 -5.20 -8.80 -10.78
CA TYR A 165 -5.05 -8.71 -9.33
C TYR A 165 -6.34 -9.14 -8.64
N THR A 166 -6.16 -9.95 -7.59
CA THR A 166 -7.19 -10.17 -6.58
C THR A 166 -6.71 -9.58 -5.27
N PHE A 167 -7.48 -8.67 -4.71
CA PHE A 167 -7.22 -8.05 -3.42
C PHE A 167 -8.16 -8.61 -2.36
N HIS A 168 -7.64 -8.81 -1.14
CA HIS A 168 -8.46 -9.10 0.02
C HIS A 168 -7.99 -8.26 1.21
N ILE A 169 -8.93 -7.57 1.82
CA ILE A 169 -8.69 -6.75 2.99
C ILE A 169 -9.56 -7.23 4.14
N ARG A 170 -8.94 -7.38 5.29
CA ARG A 170 -9.61 -7.53 6.58
C ARG A 170 -9.16 -6.42 7.50
N ASN A 171 -10.12 -5.64 8.01
CA ASN A 171 -9.86 -4.52 8.90
C ASN A 171 -10.81 -4.61 10.10
N ASN A 172 -10.32 -5.05 11.24
CA ASN A 172 -11.09 -5.13 12.48
C ASN A 172 -10.44 -4.29 13.61
N SER A 173 -10.90 -4.43 14.84
CA SER A 173 -10.40 -3.66 15.98
C SER A 173 -8.92 -3.91 16.31
N SER A 174 -8.41 -5.12 16.11
CA SER A 174 -7.08 -5.56 16.55
C SER A 174 -6.06 -5.68 15.44
N LEU A 175 -6.50 -5.90 14.19
CA LEU A 175 -5.58 -6.14 13.08
C LEU A 175 -6.05 -5.52 11.76
N PHE A 176 -5.07 -5.30 10.89
CA PHE A 176 -5.25 -5.01 9.48
C PHE A 176 -4.51 -6.05 8.64
N GLN A 177 -5.18 -6.60 7.65
CA GLN A 177 -4.60 -7.55 6.69
C GLN A 177 -4.90 -7.11 5.28
N ILE A 178 -3.92 -7.23 4.41
CA ILE A 178 -4.10 -7.12 2.96
C ILE A 178 -3.38 -8.28 2.29
N GLY A 179 -4.08 -8.94 1.37
CA GLY A 179 -3.52 -9.92 0.46
C GLY A 179 -3.70 -9.45 -0.98
N ILE A 180 -2.68 -9.72 -1.79
CA ILE A 180 -2.63 -9.41 -3.21
C ILE A 180 -2.18 -10.66 -3.93
N ASN A 181 -3.04 -11.21 -4.78
CA ASN A 181 -2.66 -12.29 -5.66
C ASN A 181 -2.59 -11.76 -7.09
N LEU A 182 -1.55 -12.10 -7.80
CA LEU A 182 -1.40 -11.84 -9.21
C LEU A 182 -1.58 -13.15 -9.96
N HIS A 183 -2.54 -13.15 -10.87
CA HIS A 183 -2.80 -14.25 -11.79
C HIS A 183 -2.37 -13.86 -13.20
N ALA A 184 -1.78 -14.79 -13.93
CA ALA A 184 -1.52 -14.67 -15.35
C ALA A 184 -2.03 -15.94 -16.04
N ARG A 185 -2.78 -15.78 -17.11
CA ARG A 185 -3.42 -16.90 -17.85
C ARG A 185 -4.20 -17.84 -16.92
N GLY A 186 -4.94 -17.28 -15.96
CA GLY A 186 -5.73 -18.03 -14.98
C GLY A 186 -4.95 -18.75 -13.88
N GLN A 187 -3.60 -18.66 -13.86
CA GLN A 187 -2.76 -19.30 -12.85
C GLN A 187 -2.16 -18.27 -11.87
N PRO A 188 -2.12 -18.56 -10.57
CA PRO A 188 -1.48 -17.68 -9.61
C PRO A 188 0.04 -17.71 -9.80
N ILE A 189 0.64 -16.54 -10.02
CA ILE A 189 2.09 -16.39 -10.22
C ILE A 189 2.80 -15.72 -9.05
N LEU A 190 2.07 -14.90 -8.29
CA LEU A 190 2.61 -14.20 -7.12
C LEU A 190 1.51 -14.02 -6.08
N ILE A 191 1.85 -14.30 -4.83
CA ILE A 191 1.02 -14.02 -3.66
C ILE A 191 1.84 -13.13 -2.74
N ALA A 192 1.27 -11.99 -2.37
CA ALA A 192 1.83 -11.10 -1.36
C ALA A 192 0.77 -10.85 -0.30
N HIS A 193 1.15 -10.91 0.97
CA HIS A 193 0.25 -10.50 2.03
C HIS A 193 1.00 -9.80 3.16
N PHE A 194 0.32 -8.84 3.76
CA PHE A 194 0.71 -8.17 4.97
C PHE A 194 -0.35 -8.43 6.05
N THR A 195 0.11 -8.74 7.25
CA THR A 195 -0.73 -8.83 8.45
C THR A 195 -0.07 -7.99 9.52
N GLY A 196 -0.77 -6.98 10.01
CA GLY A 196 -0.29 -6.06 11.03
C GLY A 196 -1.27 -5.96 12.21
N GLU A 197 -0.75 -6.14 13.43
CA GLU A 197 -1.46 -5.84 14.67
C GLU A 197 -1.53 -4.34 14.88
N LYS A 198 -2.69 -3.85 15.32
CA LYS A 198 -2.93 -2.44 15.61
C LYS A 198 -2.43 -2.08 16.99
N LEU A 199 -1.44 -1.21 17.05
CA LEU A 199 -0.96 -0.59 18.28
C LEU A 199 -1.40 0.87 18.37
N GLU A 200 -1.45 1.37 19.58
CA GLU A 200 -1.72 2.79 19.84
C GLU A 200 -0.67 3.69 19.20
N TYR A 201 -1.11 4.79 18.59
CA TYR A 201 -0.27 5.81 18.00
C TYR A 201 0.37 6.68 19.10
N THR A 202 1.55 6.23 19.60
CA THR A 202 2.33 6.86 20.66
C THR A 202 3.81 6.90 20.28
N ASN A 203 4.58 7.83 20.90
CA ASN A 203 6.03 7.90 20.74
C ASN A 203 6.71 6.59 21.11
N TYR A 204 6.28 5.96 22.20
CA TYR A 204 6.83 4.67 22.64
C TYR A 204 6.67 3.58 21.58
N ASN A 205 5.48 3.43 21.05
CA ASN A 205 5.21 2.41 20.04
C ASN A 205 5.89 2.71 18.70
N LEU A 206 6.07 4.00 18.33
CA LEU A 206 6.85 4.41 17.16
C LEU A 206 8.32 4.01 17.31
N LEU A 207 8.95 4.31 18.45
CA LEU A 207 10.35 3.93 18.74
C LEU A 207 10.51 2.41 18.80
N LYS A 208 9.60 1.69 19.45
CA LYS A 208 9.58 0.24 19.50
C LYS A 208 9.47 -0.37 18.09
N SER A 209 8.68 0.25 17.22
CA SER A 209 8.56 -0.18 15.82
C SER A 209 9.86 0.02 15.05
N LEU A 210 10.54 1.14 15.29
CA LEU A 210 11.84 1.43 14.68
C LEU A 210 12.89 0.42 15.11
N THR A 211 13.11 0.22 16.41
CA THR A 211 14.14 -0.67 16.94
C THR A 211 13.95 -2.11 16.46
N LYS A 212 12.70 -2.58 16.45
CA LYS A 212 12.37 -3.94 15.98
C LYS A 212 12.59 -4.14 14.48
N ASN A 213 12.44 -3.08 13.67
CA ASN A 213 12.44 -3.19 12.21
C ASN A 213 13.63 -2.49 11.53
N LEU A 214 14.43 -1.68 12.24
CA LEU A 214 15.53 -0.91 11.66
C LEU A 214 16.58 -1.81 10.99
N PHE A 215 17.04 -2.85 11.69
CA PHE A 215 17.97 -3.83 11.13
C PHE A 215 17.37 -4.63 9.98
N MET A 216 16.06 -4.90 10.03
CA MET A 216 15.35 -5.62 8.96
C MET A 216 15.19 -4.75 7.72
N THR A 217 14.86 -3.47 7.87
CA THR A 217 14.74 -2.53 6.74
C THR A 217 16.08 -2.38 6.01
N LEU A 218 17.18 -2.18 6.74
CA LEU A 218 18.53 -2.14 6.17
C LEU A 218 18.88 -3.46 5.48
N LYS A 219 18.60 -4.60 6.12
CA LYS A 219 18.86 -5.92 5.55
C LYS A 219 18.04 -6.17 4.28
N VAL A 220 16.79 -5.73 4.23
CA VAL A 220 15.93 -5.84 3.04
C VAL A 220 16.45 -4.96 1.90
N ILE A 221 16.85 -3.71 2.19
CA ILE A 221 17.44 -2.82 1.18
C ILE A 221 18.72 -3.43 0.63
N LEU A 222 19.62 -3.89 1.48
CA LEU A 222 20.86 -4.54 1.08
C LEU A 222 20.60 -5.83 0.28
N ALA A 223 19.60 -6.63 0.69
CA ALA A 223 19.21 -7.84 -0.02
C ALA A 223 18.63 -7.53 -1.42
N ILE A 224 17.82 -6.50 -1.58
CA ILE A 224 17.30 -6.07 -2.90
C ILE A 224 18.46 -5.68 -3.82
N HIS A 225 19.40 -4.88 -3.34
CA HIS A 225 20.57 -4.47 -4.12
C HIS A 225 21.50 -5.65 -4.42
N TYR A 226 21.73 -6.54 -3.45
CA TYR A 226 22.52 -7.75 -3.63
C TYR A 226 21.91 -8.69 -4.67
N GLU A 227 20.59 -8.93 -4.61
CA GLU A 227 19.91 -9.76 -5.61
C GLU A 227 19.92 -9.10 -7.00
N ALA A 228 19.77 -7.78 -7.09
CA ALA A 228 19.90 -7.06 -8.36
C ALA A 228 21.31 -7.20 -8.94
N LEU A 229 22.36 -7.06 -8.10
CA LEU A 229 23.75 -7.23 -8.48
C LEU A 229 24.04 -8.67 -8.93
N LYS A 230 23.54 -9.66 -8.19
CA LYS A 230 23.66 -11.08 -8.52
C LYS A 230 23.01 -11.43 -9.85
N LEU A 231 21.84 -10.84 -10.15
CA LEU A 231 21.16 -11.01 -11.43
C LEU A 231 21.97 -10.36 -12.58
N PHE A 232 22.56 -9.19 -12.33
CA PHE A 232 23.44 -8.52 -13.28
C PHE A 232 24.65 -9.39 -13.63
N PHE A 233 25.36 -9.95 -12.63
CA PHE A 233 26.51 -10.86 -12.86
C PHE A 233 26.13 -12.20 -13.49
N LYS A 234 24.88 -12.61 -13.41
CA LYS A 234 24.35 -13.78 -14.13
C LYS A 234 23.99 -13.50 -15.60
N GLY A 235 24.35 -12.33 -16.11
CA GLY A 235 24.17 -11.97 -17.52
C GLY A 235 22.73 -11.59 -17.87
N MET A 236 21.90 -11.29 -16.89
CA MET A 236 20.54 -10.79 -17.15
C MET A 236 20.61 -9.38 -17.72
N SER A 237 20.24 -9.26 -18.99
CA SER A 237 20.10 -7.95 -19.62
C SER A 237 18.91 -7.20 -19.03
N PHE A 238 19.13 -5.95 -18.62
CA PHE A 238 18.03 -5.05 -18.26
C PHE A 238 17.18 -4.80 -19.51
N LYS A 239 15.94 -5.29 -19.52
CA LYS A 239 14.99 -4.88 -20.54
C LYS A 239 14.74 -3.39 -20.40
N LYS A 240 14.71 -2.68 -21.54
CA LYS A 240 14.35 -1.25 -21.56
C LYS A 240 13.02 -1.06 -20.83
N LYS A 241 12.97 -0.04 -19.95
CA LYS A 241 11.76 0.40 -19.28
C LYS A 241 10.71 0.73 -20.35
N PRO A 242 9.49 0.13 -20.30
CA PRO A 242 8.42 0.54 -21.19
C PRO A 242 8.12 2.03 -21.00
N GLU A 243 7.85 2.74 -22.06
CA GLU A 243 7.29 4.08 -22.00
C GLU A 243 5.84 3.96 -21.49
N ALA A 244 5.66 4.07 -20.20
CA ALA A 244 4.36 4.08 -19.57
C ALA A 244 4.22 5.38 -18.76
N PRO A 245 3.01 5.92 -18.61
CA PRO A 245 2.79 7.12 -17.83
C PRO A 245 3.31 6.93 -16.40
N LYS A 246 3.91 7.98 -15.84
CA LYS A 246 4.41 7.93 -14.44
C LYS A 246 3.29 7.68 -13.44
N LEU A 247 2.09 8.13 -13.76
CA LEU A 247 0.87 7.97 -12.96
C LEU A 247 -0.28 7.53 -13.85
N GLN A 248 -1.03 6.52 -13.40
CA GLN A 248 -2.28 6.09 -14.01
C GLN A 248 -3.34 5.86 -12.93
N ILE A 249 -4.54 6.41 -13.10
CA ILE A 249 -5.68 6.18 -12.21
C ILE A 249 -6.71 5.33 -12.96
N CYS A 250 -7.07 4.19 -12.38
CA CYS A 250 -8.01 3.22 -12.93
C CYS A 250 -9.25 3.16 -12.05
N TYR A 251 -10.38 3.67 -12.54
CA TYR A 251 -11.67 3.52 -11.89
C TYR A 251 -12.29 2.19 -12.33
N ILE A 252 -12.49 1.29 -11.38
CA ILE A 252 -13.05 -0.04 -11.63
C ILE A 252 -14.53 -0.01 -11.29
N LYS A 253 -15.37 -0.29 -12.27
CA LYS A 253 -16.81 -0.47 -12.04
C LYS A 253 -17.01 -1.80 -11.33
N ASN A 254 -17.73 -1.78 -10.23
CA ASN A 254 -18.06 -2.98 -9.49
C ASN A 254 -19.25 -3.67 -10.20
N ASN A 255 -18.98 -4.48 -11.20
CA ASN A 255 -20.00 -5.29 -11.87
C ASN A 255 -20.28 -6.63 -11.16
N ASP A 256 -19.55 -6.93 -10.08
CA ASP A 256 -19.56 -8.23 -9.40
C ASP A 256 -19.83 -8.10 -7.88
N ILE A 257 -20.80 -7.26 -7.49
CA ILE A 257 -21.39 -7.38 -6.17
C ILE A 257 -22.87 -7.74 -6.35
N ASN A 258 -23.11 -9.01 -6.59
CA ASN A 258 -24.33 -9.71 -6.24
C ASN A 258 -24.00 -10.73 -5.16
#